data_f433f9b4462a4441500bbaf74c4d04b7
#
_entry.id   f433f9b4462a4441500bbaf74c4d04b7
#
_cell.length_a   1.000
_cell.length_b   1.000
_cell.length_c   1.000
_cell.angle_alpha   90.00
_cell.angle_beta   90.00
_cell.angle_gamma   90.00
#
_symmetry.space_group_name_H-M   'P 1'
#
loop_
_entity.id
_entity.type
_entity.pdbx_description
1 polymer ?
#
loop_
_entity_poly.entity_id
_entity_poly.type
_entity_poly.pdbx_seq_one_letter_code
_entity_poly.pdbx_strand_id
1 'polypeptide(L)'
;MAKFIHKDRQQKGYILLLLFVSPILALFNILKLKNNRDITFFGTLFFGMIGSLYIYSDGNDGFKHRFLVEQNYIGMSFNEFLSQSYDILTFNAGEGTADFYLHILSFIAGSIFNIPELLHVLAGLILGYFYTKSVLLIIGDNVQQKKNYILMGLIVLLLLIKSITALNSIRMWTGMWVLFYGTYGWAKTKNIKYFTAILFSTVVHFSYVVIIIPVAISYLIRERKRLLVLIYIISFFTSFGFSYFESFVPKSELFESKQEQYAIDSEEKAERFEKRYEDAKVINSNKSFYSASGQENYVNYSIVGLTILMLFFYLKKESDKNFMFLISIGVGLYTFSNIVAFSPSLQNRTKVIAATFLLAAAIQLYYTLYRYRLSVNAKKRFDFGIICFLLSSTAMVLYQISFILQGFSFFLLMFPELSWLLGDNDFS
;
A
#
# COMPACT_ATOMS: atom_id res chain seq x y z
N MET A 1 20.27 36.43 -0.41
CA MET A 1 20.42 35.08 0.17
C MET A 1 19.78 34.98 1.57
N ALA A 2 20.08 35.83 2.53
CA ALA A 2 19.50 35.81 3.90
C ALA A 2 17.94 35.84 3.93
N LYS A 3 17.32 36.70 3.11
CA LYS A 3 15.84 36.81 3.02
C LYS A 3 15.14 35.56 2.55
N PHE A 4 15.77 34.75 1.66
CA PHE A 4 15.26 33.48 1.21
C PHE A 4 15.36 32.38 2.28
N ILE A 5 16.48 32.33 3.01
CA ILE A 5 16.70 31.39 4.11
C ILE A 5 15.70 31.64 5.24
N HIS A 6 15.41 32.90 5.55
CA HIS A 6 14.45 33.29 6.59
C HIS A 6 13.03 32.84 6.20
N LYS A 7 12.60 33.02 4.93
CA LYS A 7 11.30 32.64 4.43
C LYS A 7 11.12 31.10 4.43
N ASP A 8 12.17 30.34 4.08
CA ASP A 8 12.15 28.87 4.10
C ASP A 8 11.99 28.33 5.54
N ARG A 9 12.72 28.91 6.51
CA ARG A 9 12.58 28.54 7.92
C ARG A 9 11.20 28.85 8.47
N GLN A 10 10.64 30.01 8.15
CA GLN A 10 9.27 30.39 8.56
C GLN A 10 8.24 29.42 7.99
N GLN A 11 8.35 29.03 6.71
CA GLN A 11 7.46 28.06 6.09
C GLN A 11 7.54 26.70 6.80
N LYS A 12 8.73 26.20 7.14
CA LYS A 12 8.92 24.94 7.87
C LYS A 12 8.36 25.00 9.28
N GLY A 13 8.59 26.08 10.00
CA GLY A 13 8.00 26.32 11.33
C GLY A 13 6.47 26.36 11.28
N TYR A 14 5.91 27.00 10.26
CA TYR A 14 4.46 27.05 10.03
C TYR A 14 3.88 25.65 9.73
N ILE A 15 4.55 24.84 8.89
CA ILE A 15 4.11 23.46 8.63
C ILE A 15 4.15 22.64 9.92
N LEU A 16 5.20 22.79 10.73
CA LEU A 16 5.30 22.07 12.00
C LEU A 16 4.13 22.43 12.93
N LEU A 17 3.81 23.71 13.06
CA LEU A 17 2.65 24.17 13.83
C LEU A 17 1.35 23.57 13.27
N LEU A 18 1.18 23.62 11.97
CA LEU A 18 -0.02 23.08 11.33
C LEU A 18 -0.18 21.57 11.50
N LEU A 19 0.90 20.79 11.63
CA LEU A 19 0.79 19.36 11.93
C LEU A 19 0.03 19.09 13.21
N PHE A 20 0.17 19.97 14.22
CA PHE A 20 -0.56 19.84 15.48
C PHE A 20 -1.94 20.49 15.43
N VAL A 21 -2.09 21.64 14.76
CA VAL A 21 -3.35 22.40 14.73
C VAL A 21 -4.32 21.85 13.67
N SER A 22 -3.82 21.45 12.50
CA SER A 22 -4.64 20.91 11.41
C SER A 22 -3.77 20.09 10.43
N PRO A 23 -3.65 18.78 10.63
CA PRO A 23 -2.86 17.90 9.77
C PRO A 23 -3.23 18.03 8.28
N ILE A 24 -4.50 18.21 7.95
CA ILE A 24 -4.95 18.39 6.57
C ILE A 24 -4.38 19.69 5.96
N LEU A 25 -4.41 20.78 6.69
CA LEU A 25 -3.80 22.04 6.22
C LEU A 25 -2.28 21.93 6.12
N ALA A 26 -1.65 21.17 7.03
CA ALA A 26 -0.23 20.85 6.93
C ALA A 26 0.08 20.10 5.64
N LEU A 27 -0.72 19.08 5.26
CA LEU A 27 -0.55 18.29 4.04
C LEU A 27 -0.54 19.19 2.79
N PHE A 28 -1.50 20.13 2.66
CA PHE A 28 -1.52 21.08 1.55
C PHE A 28 -0.27 21.96 1.48
N ASN A 29 0.34 22.30 2.61
CA ASN A 29 1.58 23.08 2.65
C ASN A 29 2.82 22.22 2.39
N ILE A 30 2.84 20.96 2.82
CA ILE A 30 3.89 19.98 2.50
C ILE A 30 3.97 19.79 0.98
N LEU A 31 2.83 19.66 0.30
CA LEU A 31 2.78 19.50 -1.16
C LEU A 31 3.30 20.72 -1.95
N LYS A 32 3.41 21.90 -1.31
CA LYS A 32 4.00 23.10 -1.91
C LYS A 32 5.52 23.20 -1.72
N LEU A 33 6.12 22.34 -0.90
CA LEU A 33 7.56 22.30 -0.71
C LEU A 33 8.27 21.87 -1.99
N LYS A 34 9.45 22.43 -2.24
CA LYS A 34 10.26 22.12 -3.44
C LYS A 34 11.37 21.10 -3.16
N ASN A 35 11.80 20.99 -1.91
CA ASN A 35 12.90 20.12 -1.54
C ASN A 35 12.38 18.73 -1.16
N ASN A 36 12.80 17.71 -1.89
CA ASN A 36 12.41 16.33 -1.64
C ASN A 36 12.76 15.83 -0.23
N ARG A 37 13.83 16.36 0.39
CA ARG A 37 14.22 16.03 1.76
C ARG A 37 13.19 16.56 2.76
N ASP A 38 12.78 17.81 2.58
CA ASP A 38 11.78 18.45 3.45
C ASP A 38 10.41 17.80 3.27
N ILE A 39 9.99 17.52 2.02
CA ILE A 39 8.75 16.78 1.74
C ILE A 39 8.75 15.42 2.44
N THR A 40 9.89 14.71 2.41
CA THR A 40 10.00 13.41 3.10
C THR A 40 9.90 13.58 4.60
N PHE A 41 10.60 14.53 5.18
CA PHE A 41 10.60 14.78 6.62
C PHE A 41 9.19 15.11 7.13
N PHE A 42 8.55 16.12 6.55
CA PHE A 42 7.21 16.54 6.97
C PHE A 42 6.12 15.52 6.60
N GLY A 43 6.27 14.82 5.47
CA GLY A 43 5.38 13.71 5.11
C GLY A 43 5.47 12.55 6.11
N THR A 44 6.67 12.23 6.58
CA THR A 44 6.88 11.24 7.65
C THR A 44 6.18 11.67 8.94
N LEU A 45 6.36 12.91 9.38
CA LEU A 45 5.69 13.44 10.58
C LEU A 45 4.18 13.50 10.42
N PHE A 46 3.68 13.84 9.23
CA PHE A 46 2.24 13.82 8.94
C PHE A 46 1.64 12.44 9.18
N PHE A 47 2.24 11.37 8.66
CA PHE A 47 1.72 10.02 8.89
C PHE A 47 1.85 9.57 10.35
N GLY A 48 2.89 9.99 11.06
CA GLY A 48 3.02 9.77 12.49
C GLY A 48 1.88 10.45 13.28
N MET A 49 1.59 11.71 12.94
CA MET A 49 0.47 12.46 13.53
C MET A 49 -0.88 11.81 13.22
N ILE A 50 -1.11 11.39 11.99
CA ILE A 50 -2.33 10.63 11.64
C ILE A 50 -2.41 9.32 12.44
N GLY A 51 -1.28 8.64 12.69
CA GLY A 51 -1.26 7.46 13.56
C GLY A 51 -1.74 7.72 14.99
N SER A 52 -1.45 8.90 15.55
CA SER A 52 -1.94 9.29 16.88
C SER A 52 -3.43 9.59 16.93
N LEU A 53 -4.07 9.80 15.79
CA LEU A 53 -5.51 10.10 15.66
C LEU A 53 -6.32 8.88 15.22
N TYR A 54 -5.72 7.68 15.21
CA TYR A 54 -6.40 6.47 14.77
C TYR A 54 -7.48 6.05 15.76
N ILE A 55 -8.73 5.91 15.28
CA ILE A 55 -9.86 5.46 16.10
C ILE A 55 -9.90 3.93 16.08
N TYR A 56 -9.86 3.33 17.27
CA TYR A 56 -9.91 1.89 17.46
C TYR A 56 -11.38 1.44 17.56
N SER A 57 -11.87 0.84 16.48
CA SER A 57 -13.21 0.24 16.47
C SER A 57 -13.12 -1.28 16.53
N ASP A 58 -14.07 -1.91 17.23
CA ASP A 58 -14.15 -3.36 17.35
C ASP A 58 -14.16 -4.04 15.97
N GLY A 59 -13.39 -5.12 15.84
CA GLY A 59 -13.29 -5.89 14.60
C GLY A 59 -12.24 -5.40 13.60
N ASN A 60 -11.68 -4.22 13.74
CA ASN A 60 -10.59 -3.72 12.89
C ASN A 60 -9.22 -4.34 13.28
N ASP A 61 -8.33 -4.50 12.28
CA ASP A 61 -6.97 -5.00 12.55
C ASP A 61 -6.21 -4.08 13.51
N GLY A 62 -6.42 -2.76 13.44
CA GLY A 62 -5.81 -1.78 14.33
C GLY A 62 -6.17 -2.02 15.81
N PHE A 63 -7.44 -2.31 16.09
CA PHE A 63 -7.88 -2.68 17.44
C PHE A 63 -7.18 -3.95 17.94
N LYS A 64 -7.11 -4.99 17.11
CA LYS A 64 -6.41 -6.23 17.45
C LYS A 64 -4.93 -6.00 17.75
N HIS A 65 -4.28 -5.11 17.01
CA HIS A 65 -2.88 -4.79 17.27
C HIS A 65 -2.67 -4.02 18.55
N ARG A 66 -3.56 -3.06 18.88
CA ARG A 66 -3.53 -2.37 20.17
C ARG A 66 -3.76 -3.36 21.30
N PHE A 67 -4.80 -4.19 21.21
CA PHE A 67 -5.12 -5.22 22.22
C PHE A 67 -3.94 -6.20 22.42
N LEU A 68 -3.24 -6.59 21.33
CA LEU A 68 -2.04 -7.40 21.43
C LEU A 68 -0.95 -6.71 22.27
N VAL A 69 -0.75 -5.40 22.10
CA VAL A 69 0.22 -4.63 22.90
C VAL A 69 -0.17 -4.62 24.36
N GLU A 70 -1.44 -4.36 24.66
CA GLU A 70 -1.98 -4.31 26.02
C GLU A 70 -1.84 -5.64 26.75
N GLN A 71 -2.13 -6.76 26.10
CA GLN A 71 -2.11 -8.09 26.72
C GLN A 71 -0.72 -8.72 26.83
N ASN A 72 0.15 -8.50 25.86
CA ASN A 72 1.36 -9.29 25.76
C ASN A 72 2.67 -8.49 25.92
N TYR A 73 2.61 -7.15 25.80
CA TYR A 73 3.85 -6.35 25.79
C TYR A 73 3.97 -5.38 26.96
N ILE A 74 2.87 -5.05 27.65
CA ILE A 74 2.97 -4.23 28.87
C ILE A 74 3.70 -5.04 29.93
N GLY A 75 4.83 -4.49 30.40
CA GLY A 75 5.66 -5.15 31.41
C GLY A 75 6.55 -6.29 30.92
N MET A 76 6.56 -6.59 29.60
CA MET A 76 7.46 -7.59 29.02
C MET A 76 8.92 -7.20 29.27
N SER A 77 9.72 -8.11 29.78
CA SER A 77 11.14 -7.90 30.00
C SER A 77 11.92 -7.96 28.68
N PHE A 78 13.11 -7.37 28.67
CA PHE A 78 14.00 -7.44 27.49
C PHE A 78 14.44 -8.86 27.15
N ASN A 79 14.59 -9.73 28.16
CA ASN A 79 14.97 -11.14 27.93
C ASN A 79 13.83 -11.93 27.26
N GLU A 80 12.58 -11.70 27.66
CA GLU A 80 11.39 -12.28 27.02
C GLU A 80 11.26 -11.78 25.57
N PHE A 81 11.49 -10.48 25.33
CA PHE A 81 11.52 -9.92 23.99
C PHE A 81 12.57 -10.59 23.11
N LEU A 82 13.80 -10.82 23.62
CA LEU A 82 14.85 -11.50 22.85
C LEU A 82 14.49 -12.96 22.57
N SER A 83 13.95 -13.68 23.55
CA SER A 83 13.49 -15.07 23.37
C SER A 83 12.41 -15.17 22.30
N GLN A 84 11.38 -14.34 22.38
CA GLN A 84 10.31 -14.31 21.36
C GLN A 84 10.83 -13.85 19.99
N SER A 85 11.78 -12.90 19.95
CA SER A 85 12.45 -12.49 18.72
C SER A 85 13.17 -13.67 18.03
N TYR A 86 13.85 -14.50 18.81
CA TYR A 86 14.51 -15.70 18.31
C TYR A 86 13.48 -16.71 17.76
N ASP A 87 12.38 -16.93 18.48
CA ASP A 87 11.31 -17.83 18.05
C ASP A 87 10.65 -17.38 16.75
N ILE A 88 10.41 -16.06 16.60
CA ILE A 88 9.89 -15.48 15.34
C ILE A 88 10.88 -15.69 14.19
N LEU A 89 12.17 -15.43 14.41
CA LEU A 89 13.19 -15.54 13.36
C LEU A 89 13.49 -17.00 12.96
N THR A 90 13.31 -17.94 13.89
CA THR A 90 13.48 -19.39 13.66
C THR A 90 12.18 -20.07 13.25
N PHE A 91 11.10 -19.32 13.08
CA PHE A 91 9.76 -19.82 12.73
C PHE A 91 9.15 -20.79 13.76
N ASN A 92 9.61 -20.74 15.01
CA ASN A 92 9.08 -21.53 16.13
C ASN A 92 8.03 -20.76 16.93
N ALA A 93 7.67 -19.53 16.53
CA ALA A 93 6.68 -18.73 17.23
C ALA A 93 5.29 -19.36 17.11
N GLY A 94 4.59 -19.52 18.23
CA GLY A 94 3.22 -20.01 18.27
C GLY A 94 2.22 -19.10 17.59
N GLU A 95 0.97 -19.52 17.52
CA GLU A 95 -0.12 -18.75 16.93
C GLU A 95 -0.22 -17.36 17.60
N GLY A 96 -0.11 -16.29 16.80
CA GLY A 96 -0.34 -14.91 17.24
C GLY A 96 0.85 -13.95 17.11
N THR A 97 2.10 -14.40 17.09
CA THR A 97 3.30 -13.56 16.93
C THR A 97 3.89 -13.73 15.54
N ALA A 98 3.32 -13.05 14.55
CA ALA A 98 3.61 -13.45 13.17
C ALA A 98 4.72 -12.64 12.49
N ASP A 99 4.98 -11.39 12.88
CA ASP A 99 5.87 -10.52 12.13
C ASP A 99 6.83 -9.75 13.05
N PHE A 100 8.11 -9.85 12.76
CA PHE A 100 9.18 -9.23 13.53
C PHE A 100 9.02 -7.70 13.64
N TYR A 101 8.54 -7.06 12.59
CA TYR A 101 8.24 -5.63 12.58
C TYR A 101 7.21 -5.24 13.66
N LEU A 102 6.08 -5.96 13.72
CA LEU A 102 5.04 -5.70 14.72
C LEU A 102 5.56 -5.97 16.13
N HIS A 103 6.33 -7.05 16.30
CA HIS A 103 6.96 -7.42 17.57
C HIS A 103 7.85 -6.29 18.12
N ILE A 104 8.73 -5.71 17.28
CA ILE A 104 9.58 -4.57 17.68
C ILE A 104 8.73 -3.37 18.09
N LEU A 105 7.75 -2.98 17.25
CA LEU A 105 6.95 -1.79 17.52
C LEU A 105 6.09 -1.97 18.77
N SER A 106 5.54 -3.18 18.97
CA SER A 106 4.75 -3.52 20.15
C SER A 106 5.58 -3.47 21.43
N PHE A 107 6.83 -3.98 21.39
CA PHE A 107 7.75 -3.89 22.51
C PHE A 107 8.09 -2.42 22.85
N ILE A 108 8.36 -1.61 21.85
CA ILE A 108 8.62 -0.17 22.07
C ILE A 108 7.41 0.50 22.69
N ALA A 109 6.21 0.29 22.15
CA ALA A 109 4.98 0.93 22.61
C ALA A 109 4.56 0.44 24.00
N GLY A 110 4.55 -0.89 24.23
CA GLY A 110 4.06 -1.51 25.46
C GLY A 110 5.13 -1.54 26.57
N SER A 111 6.31 -2.06 26.31
CA SER A 111 7.31 -2.30 27.37
C SER A 111 8.16 -1.07 27.69
N ILE A 112 8.57 -0.30 26.66
CA ILE A 112 9.47 0.86 26.88
C ILE A 112 8.66 2.09 27.32
N PHE A 113 7.58 2.41 26.58
CA PHE A 113 6.80 3.63 26.82
C PHE A 113 5.52 3.40 27.65
N ASN A 114 5.03 2.18 27.72
CA ASN A 114 3.76 1.83 28.36
C ASN A 114 2.56 2.62 27.79
N ILE A 115 2.57 2.84 26.48
CA ILE A 115 1.53 3.59 25.73
C ILE A 115 1.17 2.77 24.48
N PRO A 116 0.14 1.90 24.53
CA PRO A 116 -0.25 1.06 23.39
C PRO A 116 -0.56 1.82 22.09
N GLU A 117 -1.14 3.03 22.19
CA GLU A 117 -1.47 3.91 21.07
C GLU A 117 -0.21 4.35 20.28
N LEU A 118 0.94 4.38 20.93
CA LEU A 118 2.22 4.73 20.30
C LEU A 118 2.57 3.77 19.16
N LEU A 119 2.01 2.54 19.15
CA LEU A 119 2.18 1.59 18.06
C LEU A 119 1.81 2.21 16.70
N HIS A 120 0.65 2.87 16.60
CA HIS A 120 0.19 3.45 15.35
C HIS A 120 0.96 4.71 14.95
N VAL A 121 1.48 5.46 15.92
CA VAL A 121 2.40 6.58 15.66
C VAL A 121 3.69 6.08 15.03
N LEU A 122 4.33 5.08 15.62
CA LEU A 122 5.57 4.50 15.14
C LEU A 122 5.39 3.85 13.74
N ALA A 123 4.30 3.09 13.59
CA ALA A 123 3.96 2.50 12.29
C ALA A 123 3.69 3.60 11.24
N GLY A 124 3.00 4.68 11.61
CA GLY A 124 2.76 5.84 10.76
C GLY A 124 4.03 6.53 10.31
N LEU A 125 5.00 6.72 11.21
CA LEU A 125 6.31 7.30 10.86
C LEU A 125 7.04 6.45 9.81
N ILE A 126 7.10 5.12 10.00
CA ILE A 126 7.78 4.23 9.07
C ILE A 126 7.04 4.16 7.72
N LEU A 127 5.72 3.98 7.75
CA LEU A 127 4.87 4.03 6.56
C LEU A 127 5.06 5.34 5.81
N GLY A 128 4.96 6.48 6.51
CA GLY A 128 5.07 7.81 5.92
C GLY A 128 6.40 8.06 5.23
N TYR A 129 7.49 7.56 5.81
CA TYR A 129 8.81 7.64 5.20
C TYR A 129 8.85 6.91 3.85
N PHE A 130 8.50 5.62 3.82
CA PHE A 130 8.56 4.81 2.61
C PHE A 130 7.53 5.21 1.57
N TYR A 131 6.32 5.57 2.00
CA TYR A 131 5.27 6.10 1.15
C TYR A 131 5.74 7.38 0.45
N THR A 132 6.18 8.38 1.20
CA THR A 132 6.60 9.67 0.63
C THR A 132 7.80 9.51 -0.29
N LYS A 133 8.78 8.68 0.09
CA LYS A 133 9.93 8.37 -0.77
C LYS A 133 9.50 7.68 -2.07
N SER A 134 8.56 6.75 -2.02
CA SER A 134 8.04 6.04 -3.19
C SER A 134 7.31 6.99 -4.15
N VAL A 135 6.47 7.86 -3.61
CA VAL A 135 5.76 8.88 -4.39
C VAL A 135 6.75 9.83 -5.06
N LEU A 136 7.78 10.31 -4.33
CA LEU A 136 8.81 11.17 -4.89
C LEU A 136 9.66 10.48 -5.95
N LEU A 137 9.91 9.18 -5.87
CA LEU A 137 10.59 8.42 -6.94
C LEU A 137 9.79 8.41 -8.25
N ILE A 138 8.45 8.44 -8.16
CA ILE A 138 7.57 8.44 -9.32
C ILE A 138 7.43 9.85 -9.90
N ILE A 139 7.21 10.85 -9.04
CA ILE A 139 6.80 12.21 -9.43
C ILE A 139 8.01 13.15 -9.52
N GLY A 140 9.07 12.94 -8.71
CA GLY A 140 10.06 13.94 -8.33
C GLY A 140 10.78 14.66 -9.46
N ASP A 141 11.08 14.00 -10.58
CA ASP A 141 11.81 14.61 -11.69
C ASP A 141 10.89 15.34 -12.69
N ASN A 142 9.57 15.24 -12.53
CA ASN A 142 8.59 15.62 -13.57
C ASN A 142 7.57 16.68 -13.11
N VAL A 143 7.66 17.17 -11.88
CA VAL A 143 6.72 18.14 -11.28
C VAL A 143 6.64 19.47 -12.05
N GLN A 144 7.66 19.79 -12.87
CA GLN A 144 7.72 21.06 -13.62
C GLN A 144 6.93 21.05 -14.94
N GLN A 145 6.31 19.92 -15.30
CA GLN A 145 5.50 19.87 -16.53
C GLN A 145 4.18 20.64 -16.34
N LYS A 146 3.75 21.30 -17.43
CA LYS A 146 2.52 22.11 -17.50
C LYS A 146 1.36 21.41 -16.79
N LYS A 147 0.56 22.17 -16.04
CA LYS A 147 -0.68 21.71 -15.38
C LYS A 147 -1.51 20.85 -16.34
N ASN A 148 -1.54 19.56 -16.10
CA ASN A 148 -2.35 18.60 -16.86
C ASN A 148 -3.28 17.88 -15.91
N TYR A 149 -4.57 18.07 -16.08
CA TYR A 149 -5.62 17.55 -15.19
C TYR A 149 -5.68 16.01 -15.19
N ILE A 150 -5.39 15.37 -16.33
CA ILE A 150 -5.38 13.91 -16.45
C ILE A 150 -4.23 13.32 -15.61
N LEU A 151 -3.03 13.88 -15.76
CA LEU A 151 -1.89 13.48 -14.95
C LEU A 151 -2.13 13.72 -13.46
N MET A 152 -2.75 14.87 -13.13
CA MET A 152 -3.13 15.17 -11.75
C MET A 152 -4.09 14.10 -11.19
N GLY A 153 -5.09 13.68 -11.97
CA GLY A 153 -6.00 12.59 -11.60
C GLY A 153 -5.27 11.28 -11.31
N LEU A 154 -4.31 10.87 -12.16
CA LEU A 154 -3.49 9.68 -11.92
C LEU A 154 -2.64 9.81 -10.63
N ILE A 155 -2.06 10.99 -10.39
CA ILE A 155 -1.28 11.26 -9.16
C ILE A 155 -2.19 11.20 -7.93
N VAL A 156 -3.38 11.80 -7.97
CA VAL A 156 -4.35 11.75 -6.86
C VAL A 156 -4.75 10.31 -6.56
N LEU A 157 -5.03 9.49 -7.58
CA LEU A 157 -5.30 8.06 -7.38
C LEU A 157 -4.13 7.35 -6.70
N LEU A 158 -2.89 7.62 -7.15
CA LEU A 158 -1.69 7.03 -6.52
C LEU A 158 -1.56 7.45 -5.05
N LEU A 159 -1.85 8.73 -4.75
CA LEU A 159 -1.80 9.25 -3.39
C LEU A 159 -2.90 8.67 -2.48
N LEU A 160 -4.00 8.19 -3.04
CA LEU A 160 -5.09 7.58 -2.27
C LEU A 160 -4.87 6.07 -2.04
N ILE A 161 -4.11 5.37 -2.89
CA ILE A 161 -3.90 3.93 -2.72
C ILE A 161 -3.11 3.65 -1.44
N LYS A 162 -3.79 3.02 -0.46
CA LYS A 162 -3.16 2.57 0.79
C LYS A 162 -2.21 3.63 1.38
N SER A 163 -2.72 4.84 1.50
CA SER A 163 -2.08 5.95 2.21
C SER A 163 -2.45 5.93 3.70
N ILE A 164 -3.33 6.80 4.13
CA ILE A 164 -3.85 6.86 5.51
C ILE A 164 -4.55 5.54 5.90
N THR A 165 -5.34 4.97 4.97
CA THR A 165 -6.02 3.68 5.17
C THR A 165 -5.09 2.49 5.41
N ALA A 166 -3.80 2.64 5.14
CA ALA A 166 -2.77 1.64 5.45
C ALA A 166 -2.59 1.42 6.96
N LEU A 167 -2.96 2.41 7.78
CA LEU A 167 -2.83 2.31 9.24
C LEU A 167 -3.76 1.27 9.87
N ASN A 168 -4.83 0.85 9.20
CA ASN A 168 -5.64 -0.27 9.67
C ASN A 168 -4.91 -1.62 9.60
N SER A 169 -4.11 -1.85 8.55
CA SER A 169 -3.33 -3.10 8.37
C SER A 169 -1.84 -2.74 8.21
N ILE A 170 -1.26 -2.20 9.29
CA ILE A 170 0.05 -1.54 9.32
C ILE A 170 1.18 -2.39 8.74
N ARG A 171 1.20 -3.70 8.99
CA ARG A 171 2.23 -4.63 8.49
C ARG A 171 2.20 -4.73 6.97
N MET A 172 1.04 -5.10 6.45
CA MET A 172 0.86 -5.41 5.03
C MET A 172 1.15 -4.21 4.15
N TRP A 173 0.58 -3.05 4.47
CA TRP A 173 0.68 -1.89 3.59
C TRP A 173 1.99 -1.11 3.77
N THR A 174 2.58 -1.14 4.96
CA THR A 174 3.97 -0.66 5.12
C THR A 174 4.93 -1.51 4.29
N GLY A 175 4.80 -2.84 4.33
CA GLY A 175 5.58 -3.74 3.48
C GLY A 175 5.42 -3.45 1.99
N MET A 176 4.22 -3.11 1.52
CA MET A 176 3.96 -2.71 0.13
C MET A 176 4.81 -1.49 -0.28
N TRP A 177 4.79 -0.44 0.52
CA TRP A 177 5.54 0.78 0.20
C TRP A 177 7.05 0.59 0.33
N VAL A 178 7.51 -0.25 1.28
CA VAL A 178 8.91 -0.67 1.39
C VAL A 178 9.34 -1.45 0.16
N LEU A 179 8.56 -2.45 -0.28
CA LEU A 179 8.82 -3.24 -1.49
C LEU A 179 8.83 -2.33 -2.73
N PHE A 180 7.85 -1.45 -2.88
CA PHE A 180 7.79 -0.53 -4.00
C PHE A 180 9.02 0.40 -4.04
N TYR A 181 9.36 1.02 -2.90
CA TYR A 181 10.55 1.87 -2.78
C TYR A 181 11.82 1.13 -3.16
N GLY A 182 12.01 -0.09 -2.61
CA GLY A 182 13.16 -0.93 -2.90
C GLY A 182 13.23 -1.32 -4.37
N THR A 183 12.14 -1.88 -4.89
CA THR A 183 12.10 -2.44 -6.25
C THR A 183 12.29 -1.34 -7.31
N TYR A 184 11.55 -0.25 -7.23
CA TYR A 184 11.64 0.84 -8.20
C TYR A 184 12.93 1.65 -8.05
N GLY A 185 13.37 1.91 -6.81
CA GLY A 185 14.64 2.58 -6.54
C GLY A 185 15.85 1.77 -7.04
N TRP A 186 15.83 0.43 -6.87
CA TRP A 186 16.84 -0.46 -7.45
C TRP A 186 16.84 -0.42 -8.97
N ALA A 187 15.68 -0.41 -9.60
CA ALA A 187 15.59 -0.32 -11.06
C ALA A 187 16.26 0.96 -11.59
N LYS A 188 16.01 2.11 -10.92
CA LYS A 188 16.55 3.43 -11.34
C LYS A 188 18.04 3.59 -11.09
N THR A 189 18.58 3.08 -9.97
CA THR A 189 19.89 3.50 -9.47
C THR A 189 20.90 2.38 -9.29
N LYS A 190 20.45 1.12 -9.17
CA LYS A 190 21.27 -0.06 -8.80
C LYS A 190 22.00 0.07 -7.45
N ASN A 191 21.56 0.98 -6.58
CA ASN A 191 22.19 1.19 -5.28
C ASN A 191 21.69 0.13 -4.28
N ILE A 192 22.63 -0.50 -3.56
CA ILE A 192 22.40 -1.60 -2.61
C ILE A 192 21.35 -1.28 -1.53
N LYS A 193 21.22 -0.03 -1.10
CA LYS A 193 20.21 0.40 -0.13
C LYS A 193 18.77 0.10 -0.56
N TYR A 194 18.51 0.06 -1.86
CA TYR A 194 17.17 -0.28 -2.36
C TYR A 194 16.97 -1.80 -2.39
N PHE A 195 18.03 -2.56 -2.63
CA PHE A 195 17.97 -4.01 -2.51
C PHE A 195 17.72 -4.44 -1.05
N THR A 196 18.42 -3.80 -0.10
CA THR A 196 18.13 -4.05 1.33
C THR A 196 16.71 -3.69 1.72
N ALA A 197 16.11 -2.65 1.12
CA ALA A 197 14.70 -2.34 1.33
C ALA A 197 13.77 -3.44 0.79
N ILE A 198 14.09 -4.07 -0.36
CA ILE A 198 13.31 -5.23 -0.86
C ILE A 198 13.32 -6.35 0.19
N LEU A 199 14.50 -6.71 0.71
CA LEU A 199 14.63 -7.74 1.75
C LEU A 199 13.92 -7.31 3.05
N PHE A 200 14.03 -6.05 3.43
CA PHE A 200 13.37 -5.54 4.64
C PHE A 200 11.83 -5.65 4.55
N SER A 201 11.23 -5.63 3.37
CA SER A 201 9.78 -5.85 3.23
C SER A 201 9.31 -7.19 3.79
N THR A 202 10.16 -8.25 3.75
CA THR A 202 9.83 -9.57 4.31
C THR A 202 9.86 -9.57 5.84
N VAL A 203 10.68 -8.71 6.44
CA VAL A 203 10.74 -8.51 7.89
C VAL A 203 9.51 -7.71 8.36
N VAL A 204 9.03 -6.78 7.53
CA VAL A 204 7.80 -6.02 7.82
C VAL A 204 6.57 -6.92 7.79
N HIS A 205 6.50 -7.82 6.82
CA HIS A 205 5.41 -8.79 6.76
C HIS A 205 5.84 -10.03 5.98
N PHE A 206 5.70 -11.20 6.61
CA PHE A 206 6.17 -12.48 6.07
C PHE A 206 5.64 -12.81 4.67
N SER A 207 4.41 -12.42 4.32
CA SER A 207 3.85 -12.68 2.98
C SER A 207 4.69 -12.10 1.83
N TYR A 208 5.57 -11.13 2.11
CA TYR A 208 6.47 -10.56 1.10
C TYR A 208 7.57 -11.54 0.66
N VAL A 209 7.88 -12.58 1.43
CA VAL A 209 8.75 -13.68 0.97
C VAL A 209 8.18 -14.28 -0.31
N VAL A 210 6.87 -14.54 -0.32
CA VAL A 210 6.17 -15.10 -1.48
C VAL A 210 5.99 -14.06 -2.60
N ILE A 211 5.71 -12.81 -2.25
CA ILE A 211 5.47 -11.71 -3.23
C ILE A 211 6.77 -11.31 -3.96
N ILE A 212 7.94 -11.44 -3.35
CA ILE A 212 9.23 -11.14 -4.02
C ILE A 212 9.50 -12.10 -5.18
N ILE A 213 9.00 -13.33 -5.13
CA ILE A 213 9.21 -14.34 -6.20
C ILE A 213 8.66 -13.84 -7.55
N PRO A 214 7.38 -13.49 -7.70
CA PRO A 214 6.86 -12.96 -8.95
C PRO A 214 7.51 -11.62 -9.35
N VAL A 215 7.95 -10.79 -8.40
CA VAL A 215 8.73 -9.58 -8.68
C VAL A 215 10.06 -9.94 -9.35
N ALA A 216 10.81 -10.91 -8.80
CA ALA A 216 12.09 -11.36 -9.35
C ALA A 216 11.91 -12.00 -10.73
N ILE A 217 10.92 -12.89 -10.90
CA ILE A 217 10.61 -13.52 -12.20
C ILE A 217 10.28 -12.43 -13.23
N SER A 218 9.41 -11.49 -12.91
CA SER A 218 9.02 -10.41 -13.81
C SER A 218 10.20 -9.52 -14.20
N TYR A 219 11.10 -9.25 -13.25
CA TYR A 219 12.35 -8.55 -13.53
C TYR A 219 13.22 -9.28 -14.53
N LEU A 220 13.37 -10.60 -14.44
CA LEU A 220 14.19 -11.43 -15.31
C LEU A 220 13.60 -11.52 -16.73
N ILE A 221 12.27 -11.64 -16.85
CA ILE A 221 11.60 -11.81 -18.15
C ILE A 221 11.12 -10.50 -18.77
N ARG A 222 11.37 -9.33 -18.17
CA ARG A 222 10.86 -8.03 -18.61
C ARG A 222 11.17 -7.68 -20.07
N GLU A 223 12.31 -8.14 -20.59
CA GLU A 223 12.69 -7.94 -22.00
C GLU A 223 11.91 -8.85 -22.95
N ARG A 224 11.36 -9.96 -22.45
CA ARG A 224 10.53 -10.91 -23.19
C ARG A 224 9.06 -10.48 -23.17
N LYS A 225 8.79 -9.28 -23.69
CA LYS A 225 7.48 -8.62 -23.60
C LYS A 225 6.30 -9.52 -24.01
N ARG A 226 6.43 -10.26 -25.14
CA ARG A 226 5.37 -11.14 -25.64
C ARG A 226 5.09 -12.31 -24.69
N LEU A 227 6.13 -12.88 -24.09
CA LEU A 227 5.99 -13.94 -23.09
C LEU A 227 5.26 -13.45 -21.85
N LEU A 228 5.60 -12.28 -21.33
CA LEU A 228 4.93 -11.70 -20.16
C LEU A 228 3.44 -11.46 -20.43
N VAL A 229 3.10 -10.91 -21.61
CA VAL A 229 1.70 -10.70 -22.01
C VAL A 229 0.96 -12.02 -22.18
N LEU A 230 1.60 -13.02 -22.77
CA LEU A 230 0.99 -14.35 -22.92
C LEU A 230 0.67 -15.00 -21.57
N ILE A 231 1.65 -14.97 -20.64
CA ILE A 231 1.46 -15.51 -19.28
C ILE A 231 0.34 -14.74 -18.56
N TYR A 232 0.27 -13.41 -18.72
CA TYR A 232 -0.80 -12.61 -18.15
C TYR A 232 -2.19 -13.03 -18.67
N ILE A 233 -2.33 -13.21 -19.99
CA ILE A 233 -3.61 -13.66 -20.58
C ILE A 233 -3.97 -15.06 -20.08
N ILE A 234 -3.03 -16.01 -20.07
CA ILE A 234 -3.26 -17.37 -19.61
C ILE A 234 -3.67 -17.39 -18.13
N SER A 235 -3.15 -16.47 -17.31
CA SER A 235 -3.46 -16.43 -15.88
C SER A 235 -4.93 -16.21 -15.55
N PHE A 236 -5.72 -15.62 -16.45
CA PHE A 236 -7.17 -15.50 -16.25
C PHE A 236 -7.92 -16.83 -16.37
N PHE A 237 -7.28 -17.85 -16.95
CA PHE A 237 -7.85 -19.18 -17.09
C PHE A 237 -7.36 -20.16 -16.01
N THR A 238 -6.40 -19.76 -15.16
CA THR A 238 -5.82 -20.64 -14.14
C THR A 238 -6.81 -21.02 -13.02
N SER A 239 -7.82 -20.20 -12.77
CA SER A 239 -8.89 -20.50 -11.82
C SER A 239 -9.69 -21.77 -12.17
N PHE A 240 -9.66 -22.23 -13.42
CA PHE A 240 -10.33 -23.46 -13.86
C PHE A 240 -9.49 -24.73 -13.65
N GLY A 241 -8.18 -24.62 -13.38
CA GLY A 241 -7.26 -25.77 -13.23
C GLY A 241 -6.61 -25.87 -11.85
N PHE A 242 -7.21 -25.23 -10.86
CA PHE A 242 -6.57 -24.96 -9.58
C PHE A 242 -6.15 -26.19 -8.78
N SER A 243 -6.94 -27.28 -8.78
CA SER A 243 -6.61 -28.55 -8.11
C SER A 243 -5.26 -29.14 -8.54
N TYR A 244 -4.77 -28.80 -9.73
CA TYR A 244 -3.47 -29.23 -10.22
C TYR A 244 -2.29 -28.43 -9.62
N PHE A 245 -2.49 -27.14 -9.30
CA PHE A 245 -1.42 -26.29 -8.75
C PHE A 245 -1.19 -26.51 -7.26
N GLU A 246 -2.20 -26.94 -6.53
CA GLU A 246 -2.12 -27.25 -5.10
C GLU A 246 -1.10 -28.34 -4.79
N SER A 247 -0.90 -29.29 -5.71
CA SER A 247 0.07 -30.40 -5.58
C SER A 247 1.54 -29.94 -5.69
N PHE A 248 1.79 -28.74 -6.25
CA PHE A 248 3.15 -28.18 -6.42
C PHE A 248 3.57 -27.21 -5.29
N VAL A 249 2.66 -26.89 -4.37
CA VAL A 249 2.99 -26.01 -3.23
C VAL A 249 3.81 -26.82 -2.23
N PRO A 250 5.02 -26.32 -1.82
CA PRO A 250 5.82 -27.04 -0.85
C PRO A 250 5.05 -27.23 0.46
N LYS A 251 4.88 -28.46 0.87
CA LYS A 251 4.28 -28.84 2.16
C LYS A 251 5.32 -28.61 3.26
N SER A 252 5.44 -27.41 3.78
CA SER A 252 6.14 -27.14 5.03
C SER A 252 5.11 -26.91 6.13
N GLU A 253 5.37 -27.40 7.34
CA GLU A 253 4.46 -27.22 8.50
C GLU A 253 4.02 -25.77 8.68
N LEU A 254 4.91 -24.84 8.41
CA LEU A 254 4.65 -23.40 8.48
C LEU A 254 3.74 -22.90 7.34
N PHE A 255 3.87 -23.47 6.16
CA PHE A 255 3.03 -23.17 5.02
C PHE A 255 1.66 -23.83 5.20
N GLU A 256 1.62 -25.06 5.71
CA GLU A 256 0.39 -25.80 6.02
C GLU A 256 -0.40 -25.08 7.13
N SER A 257 0.21 -24.67 8.24
CA SER A 257 -0.48 -23.91 9.30
C SER A 257 -1.05 -22.57 8.81
N LYS A 258 -0.32 -21.89 7.93
CA LYS A 258 -0.82 -20.64 7.30
C LYS A 258 -1.85 -20.91 6.19
N GLN A 259 -1.69 -21.99 5.44
CA GLN A 259 -2.67 -22.42 4.45
C GLN A 259 -3.97 -22.88 5.12
N GLU A 260 -3.89 -23.66 6.20
CA GLU A 260 -5.04 -24.04 7.03
C GLU A 260 -5.76 -22.84 7.65
N GLN A 261 -5.02 -21.78 8.00
CA GLN A 261 -5.61 -20.54 8.51
C GLN A 261 -6.40 -19.76 7.44
N TYR A 262 -6.01 -19.87 6.15
CA TYR A 262 -6.56 -19.08 5.05
C TYR A 262 -7.26 -19.90 3.96
N ALA A 263 -7.08 -21.23 3.92
CA ALA A 263 -7.77 -22.08 2.97
C ALA A 263 -9.18 -22.44 3.45
N ILE A 264 -10.09 -22.52 2.49
CA ILE A 264 -11.47 -23.01 2.71
C ILE A 264 -11.45 -24.50 2.41
N ASP A 265 -10.84 -25.29 3.28
CA ASP A 265 -10.60 -26.73 3.11
C ASP A 265 -11.49 -27.60 4.00
N SER A 266 -12.29 -27.02 4.88
CA SER A 266 -13.26 -27.72 5.71
C SER A 266 -14.65 -27.08 5.60
N GLU A 267 -15.71 -27.90 5.73
CA GLU A 267 -17.09 -27.41 5.75
C GLU A 267 -17.29 -26.33 6.84
N GLU A 268 -16.69 -26.51 8.00
CA GLU A 268 -16.75 -25.55 9.12
C GLU A 268 -16.09 -24.20 8.77
N LYS A 269 -14.97 -24.21 8.04
CA LYS A 269 -14.33 -22.97 7.56
C LYS A 269 -15.12 -22.35 6.42
N ALA A 270 -15.71 -23.17 5.54
CA ALA A 270 -16.60 -22.71 4.48
C ALA A 270 -17.83 -22.02 5.08
N GLU A 271 -18.48 -22.62 6.09
CA GLU A 271 -19.60 -22.02 6.81
C GLU A 271 -19.20 -20.72 7.54
N ARG A 272 -18.03 -20.71 8.21
CA ARG A 272 -17.51 -19.49 8.85
C ARG A 272 -17.18 -18.39 7.84
N PHE A 273 -16.69 -18.76 6.66
CA PHE A 273 -16.39 -17.82 5.58
C PHE A 273 -17.68 -17.31 4.95
N GLU A 274 -18.64 -18.19 4.71
CA GLU A 274 -19.96 -17.87 4.17
C GLU A 274 -20.74 -16.98 5.14
N LYS A 275 -20.72 -17.29 6.46
CA LYS A 275 -21.27 -16.45 7.50
C LYS A 275 -20.59 -15.07 7.58
N ARG A 276 -19.25 -15.03 7.51
CA ARG A 276 -18.52 -13.75 7.42
C ARG A 276 -18.83 -12.99 6.13
N TYR A 277 -19.03 -13.70 5.03
CA TYR A 277 -19.41 -13.11 3.75
C TYR A 277 -20.85 -12.60 3.78
N GLU A 278 -21.77 -13.35 4.41
CA GLU A 278 -23.15 -12.93 4.64
C GLU A 278 -23.22 -11.76 5.63
N ASP A 279 -22.50 -11.81 6.75
CA ASP A 279 -22.37 -10.70 7.69
C ASP A 279 -21.76 -9.47 7.00
N ALA A 280 -20.71 -9.64 6.22
CA ALA A 280 -20.13 -8.58 5.40
C ALA A 280 -21.11 -8.09 4.33
N LYS A 281 -21.93 -8.95 3.75
CA LYS A 281 -22.97 -8.62 2.77
C LYS A 281 -24.12 -7.86 3.42
N VAL A 282 -24.55 -8.25 4.64
CA VAL A 282 -25.53 -7.51 5.44
C VAL A 282 -24.99 -6.16 5.88
N ILE A 283 -23.76 -6.09 6.38
CA ILE A 283 -23.07 -4.84 6.71
C ILE A 283 -22.90 -3.99 5.44
N ASN A 284 -22.57 -4.61 4.29
CA ASN A 284 -22.42 -3.92 3.02
C ASN A 284 -23.76 -3.57 2.34
N SER A 285 -24.86 -4.26 2.64
CA SER A 285 -26.19 -3.87 2.14
C SER A 285 -26.65 -2.53 2.75
N ASN A 286 -26.17 -2.20 3.93
CA ASN A 286 -26.38 -0.91 4.58
C ASN A 286 -25.35 0.16 4.14
N LYS A 287 -24.32 -0.21 3.38
CA LYS A 287 -23.35 0.74 2.80
C LYS A 287 -23.78 1.12 1.40
N SER A 288 -23.49 2.35 0.99
CA SER A 288 -23.72 2.76 -0.40
C SER A 288 -23.00 1.79 -1.35
N PHE A 289 -23.59 1.54 -2.53
CA PHE A 289 -22.99 0.73 -3.61
C PHE A 289 -21.50 1.05 -3.85
N TYR A 290 -21.13 2.32 -3.77
CA TYR A 290 -19.77 2.79 -3.98
C TYR A 290 -18.79 2.37 -2.88
N SER A 291 -19.24 2.24 -1.63
CA SER A 291 -18.38 1.83 -0.53
C SER A 291 -18.21 0.30 -0.45
N ALA A 292 -19.22 -0.46 -0.88
CA ALA A 292 -19.19 -1.91 -0.80
C ALA A 292 -18.28 -2.56 -1.86
N SER A 293 -18.28 -2.03 -3.09
CA SER A 293 -17.61 -2.66 -4.24
C SER A 293 -16.43 -1.85 -4.81
N GLY A 294 -16.16 -0.65 -4.25
CA GLY A 294 -15.22 0.29 -4.86
C GLY A 294 -13.80 -0.25 -5.04
N GLN A 295 -13.22 -0.88 -4.02
CA GLN A 295 -11.86 -1.43 -4.11
C GLN A 295 -11.81 -2.67 -5.02
N GLU A 296 -12.79 -3.56 -4.91
CA GLU A 296 -12.85 -4.78 -5.70
C GLU A 296 -13.04 -4.47 -7.19
N ASN A 297 -13.99 -3.62 -7.53
CA ASN A 297 -14.23 -3.19 -8.91
C ASN A 297 -13.02 -2.46 -9.49
N TYR A 298 -12.33 -1.65 -8.68
CA TYR A 298 -11.12 -0.96 -9.10
C TYR A 298 -10.02 -1.95 -9.52
N VAL A 299 -9.68 -2.92 -8.66
CA VAL A 299 -8.59 -3.87 -8.95
C VAL A 299 -8.96 -4.90 -10.00
N ASN A 300 -10.23 -5.32 -10.10
CA ASN A 300 -10.66 -6.36 -11.03
C ASN A 300 -11.00 -5.83 -12.43
N TYR A 301 -11.50 -4.61 -12.56
CA TYR A 301 -11.96 -4.07 -13.84
C TYR A 301 -11.18 -2.84 -14.30
N SER A 302 -11.10 -1.79 -13.47
CA SER A 302 -10.45 -0.53 -13.88
C SER A 302 -8.96 -0.74 -14.13
N ILE A 303 -8.26 -1.43 -13.25
CA ILE A 303 -6.82 -1.73 -13.41
C ILE A 303 -6.55 -2.67 -14.59
N VAL A 304 -7.42 -3.65 -14.83
CA VAL A 304 -7.29 -4.53 -16.02
C VAL A 304 -7.45 -3.72 -17.30
N GLY A 305 -8.47 -2.86 -17.38
CA GLY A 305 -8.67 -1.95 -18.52
C GLY A 305 -7.47 -1.02 -18.74
N LEU A 306 -6.93 -0.41 -17.67
CA LEU A 306 -5.72 0.40 -17.72
C LEU A 306 -4.51 -0.42 -18.22
N THR A 307 -4.36 -1.65 -17.74
CA THR A 307 -3.28 -2.56 -18.14
C THR A 307 -3.35 -2.87 -19.63
N ILE A 308 -4.53 -3.24 -20.14
CA ILE A 308 -4.74 -3.49 -21.56
C ILE A 308 -4.36 -2.25 -22.39
N LEU A 309 -4.81 -1.06 -22.00
CA LEU A 309 -4.44 0.19 -22.64
C LEU A 309 -2.91 0.38 -22.70
N MET A 310 -2.22 0.12 -21.59
CA MET A 310 -0.77 0.27 -21.51
C MET A 310 -0.01 -0.79 -22.31
N LEU A 311 -0.54 -2.01 -22.44
CA LEU A 311 0.12 -3.11 -23.17
C LEU A 311 0.33 -2.77 -24.66
N PHE A 312 -0.55 -1.97 -25.27
CA PHE A 312 -0.33 -1.46 -26.64
C PHE A 312 0.96 -0.65 -26.77
N PHE A 313 1.31 0.11 -25.73
CA PHE A 313 2.55 0.90 -25.69
C PHE A 313 3.76 0.05 -25.27
N TYR A 314 3.54 -0.89 -24.35
CA TYR A 314 4.58 -1.80 -23.88
C TYR A 314 5.17 -2.67 -24.99
N LEU A 315 4.35 -3.16 -25.92
CA LEU A 315 4.78 -4.00 -27.03
C LEU A 315 5.58 -3.22 -28.10
N LYS A 316 5.49 -1.88 -28.12
CA LYS A 316 6.29 -1.07 -29.06
C LYS A 316 7.77 -1.11 -28.69
N LYS A 317 8.65 -1.05 -29.71
CA LYS A 317 10.09 -1.24 -29.58
C LYS A 317 10.78 -0.15 -28.74
N GLU A 318 10.27 1.08 -28.74
CA GLU A 318 10.88 2.28 -28.11
C GLU A 318 10.16 2.67 -26.81
N SER A 319 9.95 1.72 -25.90
CA SER A 319 9.32 2.03 -24.60
C SER A 319 10.37 2.54 -23.61
N ASP A 320 10.00 3.53 -22.79
CA ASP A 320 10.84 4.03 -21.69
C ASP A 320 11.19 2.91 -20.69
N LYS A 321 12.44 2.86 -20.23
CA LYS A 321 12.92 1.80 -19.33
C LYS A 321 12.20 1.75 -18.00
N ASN A 322 11.84 2.91 -17.44
CA ASN A 322 11.13 2.99 -16.18
C ASN A 322 9.69 2.49 -16.33
N PHE A 323 9.03 2.91 -17.42
CA PHE A 323 7.70 2.40 -17.76
C PHE A 323 7.73 0.88 -17.98
N MET A 324 8.69 0.39 -18.79
CA MET A 324 8.83 -1.04 -19.05
C MET A 324 9.03 -1.86 -17.78
N PHE A 325 9.83 -1.35 -16.86
CA PHE A 325 10.06 -1.99 -15.59
C PHE A 325 8.78 -2.06 -14.76
N LEU A 326 8.12 -0.91 -14.55
CA LEU A 326 6.93 -0.83 -13.70
C LEU A 326 5.77 -1.68 -14.22
N ILE A 327 5.52 -1.64 -15.54
CA ILE A 327 4.45 -2.45 -16.14
C ILE A 327 4.78 -3.95 -16.05
N SER A 328 6.04 -4.35 -16.23
CA SER A 328 6.44 -5.76 -16.12
C SER A 328 6.19 -6.30 -14.72
N ILE A 329 6.60 -5.55 -13.68
CA ILE A 329 6.36 -5.94 -12.29
C ILE A 329 4.86 -5.96 -11.99
N GLY A 330 4.12 -4.92 -12.39
CA GLY A 330 2.69 -4.84 -12.14
C GLY A 330 1.91 -5.98 -12.81
N VAL A 331 2.21 -6.29 -14.08
CA VAL A 331 1.62 -7.41 -14.82
C VAL A 331 1.98 -8.74 -14.18
N GLY A 332 3.25 -8.96 -13.79
CA GLY A 332 3.69 -10.19 -13.15
C GLY A 332 3.03 -10.42 -11.79
N LEU A 333 2.91 -9.37 -10.96
CA LEU A 333 2.19 -9.45 -9.70
C LEU A 333 0.69 -9.72 -9.91
N TYR A 334 0.07 -9.12 -10.92
CA TYR A 334 -1.33 -9.39 -11.24
C TYR A 334 -1.53 -10.82 -11.73
N THR A 335 -0.63 -11.32 -12.59
CA THR A 335 -0.57 -12.73 -13.00
C THR A 335 -0.50 -13.67 -11.80
N PHE A 336 0.43 -13.39 -10.89
CA PHE A 336 0.57 -14.17 -9.66
C PHE A 336 -0.70 -14.13 -8.81
N SER A 337 -1.37 -12.99 -8.71
CA SER A 337 -2.62 -12.89 -7.96
C SER A 337 -3.73 -13.81 -8.51
N ASN A 338 -3.78 -14.01 -9.84
CA ASN A 338 -4.72 -14.92 -10.46
C ASN A 338 -4.35 -16.40 -10.16
N ILE A 339 -3.06 -16.72 -10.10
CA ILE A 339 -2.56 -18.07 -9.76
C ILE A 339 -2.89 -18.43 -8.30
N VAL A 340 -2.77 -17.47 -7.37
CA VAL A 340 -3.05 -17.70 -5.95
C VAL A 340 -4.52 -17.43 -5.57
N ALA A 341 -5.44 -17.59 -6.51
CA ALA A 341 -6.88 -17.36 -6.31
C ALA A 341 -7.50 -18.26 -5.21
N PHE A 342 -6.85 -19.37 -4.86
CA PHE A 342 -7.21 -20.23 -3.73
C PHE A 342 -7.11 -19.56 -2.37
N SER A 343 -6.30 -18.51 -2.24
CA SER A 343 -6.21 -17.68 -1.05
C SER A 343 -6.75 -16.29 -1.35
N PRO A 344 -8.06 -16.04 -1.15
CA PRO A 344 -8.69 -14.75 -1.48
C PRO A 344 -8.00 -13.56 -0.81
N SER A 345 -7.49 -13.76 0.41
CA SER A 345 -6.74 -12.73 1.14
C SER A 345 -5.43 -12.38 0.44
N LEU A 346 -4.62 -13.37 0.04
CA LEU A 346 -3.36 -13.14 -0.68
C LEU A 346 -3.62 -12.59 -2.08
N GLN A 347 -4.62 -13.13 -2.78
CA GLN A 347 -5.04 -12.66 -4.09
C GLN A 347 -5.36 -11.17 -4.08
N ASN A 348 -6.29 -10.74 -3.22
CA ASN A 348 -6.76 -9.36 -3.17
C ASN A 348 -5.63 -8.39 -2.76
N ARG A 349 -4.80 -8.79 -1.81
CA ARG A 349 -3.63 -8.00 -1.38
C ARG A 349 -2.63 -7.84 -2.53
N THR A 350 -2.32 -8.92 -3.25
CA THR A 350 -1.39 -8.88 -4.39
C THR A 350 -1.94 -8.06 -5.55
N LYS A 351 -3.27 -8.11 -5.83
CA LYS A 351 -3.90 -7.22 -6.82
C LYS A 351 -3.72 -5.74 -6.48
N VAL A 352 -3.86 -5.36 -5.21
CA VAL A 352 -3.63 -3.96 -4.77
C VAL A 352 -2.16 -3.55 -4.95
N ILE A 353 -1.22 -4.44 -4.62
CA ILE A 353 0.21 -4.19 -4.87
C ILE A 353 0.46 -4.02 -6.37
N ALA A 354 -0.06 -4.93 -7.20
CA ALA A 354 0.04 -4.84 -8.66
C ALA A 354 -0.55 -3.53 -9.20
N ALA A 355 -1.72 -3.11 -8.71
CA ALA A 355 -2.36 -1.86 -9.07
C ALA A 355 -1.48 -0.64 -8.79
N THR A 356 -0.72 -0.65 -7.69
CA THR A 356 0.22 0.43 -7.36
C THR A 356 1.33 0.55 -8.40
N PHE A 357 1.93 -0.58 -8.81
CA PHE A 357 2.95 -0.59 -9.88
C PHE A 357 2.38 -0.20 -11.25
N LEU A 358 1.17 -0.68 -11.58
CA LEU A 358 0.51 -0.38 -12.85
C LEU A 358 0.10 1.11 -12.93
N LEU A 359 -0.36 1.69 -11.84
CA LEU A 359 -0.67 3.12 -11.80
C LEU A 359 0.60 3.97 -11.90
N ALA A 360 1.69 3.57 -11.23
CA ALA A 360 2.99 4.21 -11.39
C ALA A 360 3.50 4.09 -12.83
N ALA A 361 3.29 2.94 -13.50
CA ALA A 361 3.61 2.76 -14.91
C ALA A 361 2.80 3.70 -15.81
N ALA A 362 1.50 3.88 -15.54
CA ALA A 362 0.65 4.80 -16.29
C ALA A 362 1.15 6.26 -16.17
N ILE A 363 1.55 6.67 -14.96
CA ILE A 363 2.15 8.00 -14.72
C ILE A 363 3.44 8.16 -15.52
N GLN A 364 4.36 7.17 -15.48
CA GLN A 364 5.61 7.23 -16.23
C GLN A 364 5.37 7.21 -17.75
N LEU A 365 4.43 6.40 -18.23
CA LEU A 365 4.05 6.40 -19.63
C LEU A 365 3.51 7.77 -20.04
N TYR A 366 2.66 8.38 -19.21
CA TYR A 366 2.09 9.69 -19.47
C TYR A 366 3.19 10.75 -19.62
N TYR A 367 4.18 10.78 -18.71
CA TYR A 367 5.35 11.65 -18.83
C TYR A 367 6.13 11.42 -20.12
N THR A 368 6.36 10.16 -20.47
CA THR A 368 7.11 9.78 -21.69
C THR A 368 6.37 10.21 -22.96
N LEU A 369 5.04 9.98 -23.02
CA LEU A 369 4.22 10.33 -24.18
C LEU A 369 4.15 11.85 -24.41
N TYR A 370 4.20 12.65 -23.33
CA TYR A 370 4.22 14.09 -23.44
C TYR A 370 5.61 14.67 -23.75
N ARG A 371 6.66 13.96 -23.38
CA ARG A 371 8.06 14.35 -23.68
C ARG A 371 8.46 14.04 -25.12
N TYR A 372 8.05 12.87 -25.62
CA TYR A 372 8.32 12.47 -27.01
C TYR A 372 7.11 12.85 -27.89
N ARG A 373 7.39 13.49 -29.04
CA ARG A 373 6.36 13.96 -29.98
C ARG A 373 5.65 12.77 -30.66
N LEU A 374 4.71 12.16 -29.97
CA LEU A 374 3.81 11.19 -30.60
C LEU A 374 2.81 11.90 -31.53
N SER A 375 2.26 11.13 -32.48
CA SER A 375 1.19 11.63 -33.33
C SER A 375 0.01 12.10 -32.45
N VAL A 376 -0.58 13.23 -32.82
CA VAL A 376 -1.70 13.86 -32.10
C VAL A 376 -2.85 12.86 -31.84
N ASN A 377 -3.10 11.97 -32.81
CA ASN A 377 -4.17 10.97 -32.71
C ASN A 377 -3.86 9.86 -31.66
N ALA A 378 -2.61 9.40 -31.57
CA ALA A 378 -2.22 8.43 -30.57
C ALA A 378 -2.35 8.99 -29.15
N LYS A 379 -1.98 10.27 -28.96
CA LYS A 379 -2.14 10.98 -27.70
C LYS A 379 -3.61 11.15 -27.31
N LYS A 380 -4.46 11.59 -28.23
CA LYS A 380 -5.90 11.75 -27.98
C LYS A 380 -6.56 10.42 -27.55
N ARG A 381 -6.21 9.30 -28.22
CA ARG A 381 -6.73 7.97 -27.85
C ARG A 381 -6.28 7.54 -26.45
N PHE A 382 -5.02 7.82 -26.11
CA PHE A 382 -4.49 7.51 -24.77
C PHE A 382 -5.17 8.37 -23.70
N ASP A 383 -5.27 9.69 -23.93
CA ASP A 383 -5.95 10.62 -23.01
C ASP A 383 -7.42 10.18 -22.78
N PHE A 384 -8.14 9.79 -23.85
CA PHE A 384 -9.49 9.26 -23.72
C PHE A 384 -9.53 7.98 -22.87
N GLY A 385 -8.64 7.02 -23.11
CA GLY A 385 -8.56 5.80 -22.32
C GLY A 385 -8.26 6.08 -20.83
N ILE A 386 -7.36 7.02 -20.54
CA ILE A 386 -7.08 7.43 -19.15
C ILE A 386 -8.29 8.14 -18.51
N ILE A 387 -9.03 8.98 -19.26
CA ILE A 387 -10.27 9.60 -18.75
C ILE A 387 -11.29 8.52 -18.38
N CYS A 388 -11.52 7.53 -19.24
CA CYS A 388 -12.40 6.41 -18.94
C CYS A 388 -11.94 5.64 -17.68
N PHE A 389 -10.63 5.41 -17.53
CA PHE A 389 -10.04 4.80 -16.34
C PHE A 389 -10.28 5.65 -15.08
N LEU A 390 -10.06 6.97 -15.14
CA LEU A 390 -10.30 7.88 -14.02
C LEU A 390 -11.77 7.87 -13.60
N LEU A 391 -12.69 7.89 -14.56
CA LEU A 391 -14.14 7.81 -14.31
C LEU A 391 -14.51 6.47 -13.66
N SER A 392 -14.01 5.33 -14.17
CA SER A 392 -14.26 4.02 -13.57
C SER A 392 -13.64 3.87 -12.18
N SER A 393 -12.60 4.64 -11.87
CA SER A 393 -11.92 4.64 -10.56
C SER A 393 -12.60 5.52 -9.51
N THR A 394 -13.67 6.25 -9.85
CA THR A 394 -14.39 7.13 -8.92
C THR A 394 -14.93 6.35 -7.71
N ALA A 395 -15.43 5.13 -7.92
CA ALA A 395 -15.89 4.25 -6.85
C ALA A 395 -14.79 3.93 -5.83
N MET A 396 -13.54 3.73 -6.31
CA MET A 396 -12.39 3.55 -5.42
C MET A 396 -12.07 4.80 -4.60
N VAL A 397 -12.15 5.98 -5.20
CA VAL A 397 -11.93 7.26 -4.50
C VAL A 397 -12.97 7.43 -3.38
N LEU A 398 -14.25 7.20 -3.69
CA LEU A 398 -15.33 7.29 -2.71
C LEU A 398 -15.17 6.24 -1.60
N TYR A 399 -14.76 5.01 -1.94
CA TYR A 399 -14.45 3.98 -0.97
C TYR A 399 -13.31 4.41 -0.02
N GLN A 400 -12.21 4.95 -0.54
CA GLN A 400 -11.08 5.40 0.30
C GLN A 400 -11.48 6.57 1.21
N ILE A 401 -12.24 7.53 0.69
CA ILE A 401 -12.75 8.64 1.50
C ILE A 401 -13.67 8.13 2.60
N SER A 402 -14.62 7.25 2.28
CA SER A 402 -15.52 6.65 3.26
C SER A 402 -14.75 5.89 4.35
N PHE A 403 -13.71 5.14 3.97
CA PHE A 403 -12.88 4.40 4.90
C PHE A 403 -12.05 5.33 5.81
N ILE A 404 -11.52 6.43 5.26
CA ILE A 404 -10.82 7.45 6.06
C ILE A 404 -11.78 8.07 7.08
N LEU A 405 -13.00 8.40 6.66
CA LEU A 405 -14.00 9.00 7.55
C LEU A 405 -14.53 8.03 8.62
N GLN A 406 -14.42 6.72 8.40
CA GLN A 406 -14.77 5.71 9.42
C GLN A 406 -13.64 5.47 10.43
N GLY A 407 -12.38 5.49 9.97
CA GLY A 407 -11.22 5.28 10.83
C GLY A 407 -10.68 6.54 11.49
N PHE A 408 -11.15 7.70 11.03
CA PHE A 408 -10.70 9.00 11.53
C PHE A 408 -11.88 9.97 11.50
N SER A 409 -12.25 10.54 12.63
CA SER A 409 -13.23 11.62 12.61
C SER A 409 -12.73 12.78 11.74
N PHE A 410 -13.58 13.29 10.86
CA PHE A 410 -13.23 14.46 10.04
C PHE A 410 -12.81 15.66 10.91
N PHE A 411 -13.48 15.84 12.06
CA PHE A 411 -13.14 16.89 13.01
C PHE A 411 -11.73 16.68 13.60
N LEU A 412 -11.35 15.45 13.95
CA LEU A 412 -10.00 15.15 14.46
C LEU A 412 -8.92 15.36 13.42
N LEU A 413 -9.19 15.09 12.13
CA LEU A 413 -8.25 15.38 11.04
C LEU A 413 -8.06 16.88 10.80
N MET A 414 -9.11 17.68 11.09
CA MET A 414 -9.08 19.14 10.95
C MET A 414 -8.56 19.83 12.20
N PHE A 415 -8.94 19.35 13.39
CA PHE A 415 -8.69 19.96 14.69
C PHE A 415 -8.39 18.89 15.76
N PRO A 416 -7.19 18.26 15.74
CA PRO A 416 -6.82 17.20 16.67
C PRO A 416 -6.86 17.63 18.14
N GLU A 417 -6.75 18.92 18.42
CA GLU A 417 -6.85 19.49 19.78
C GLU A 417 -8.17 19.15 20.48
N LEU A 418 -9.23 18.93 19.70
CA LEU A 418 -10.53 18.55 20.25
C LEU A 418 -10.48 17.18 20.95
N SER A 419 -9.71 16.23 20.42
CA SER A 419 -9.55 14.91 21.07
C SER A 419 -8.80 15.02 22.40
N TRP A 420 -7.84 15.96 22.49
CA TRP A 420 -7.08 16.17 23.73
C TRP A 420 -7.87 16.91 24.81
N LEU A 421 -8.88 17.71 24.39
CA LEU A 421 -9.73 18.48 25.31
C LEU A 421 -10.96 17.68 25.78
N LEU A 422 -11.54 16.86 24.92
CA LEU A 422 -12.83 16.20 25.16
C LEU A 422 -12.70 14.71 25.54
N GLY A 423 -11.49 14.13 25.36
CA GLY A 423 -11.26 12.69 25.57
C GLY A 423 -11.76 11.81 24.42
N ASP A 424 -11.26 10.59 24.37
CA ASP A 424 -11.50 9.66 23.24
C ASP A 424 -12.97 9.14 23.15
N ASN A 425 -13.76 9.27 24.22
CA ASN A 425 -15.09 8.66 24.34
C ASN A 425 -16.21 9.50 23.69
N ASP A 426 -15.99 10.77 23.39
CA ASP A 426 -17.05 11.67 22.92
C ASP A 426 -17.15 11.75 21.38
N PHE A 427 -16.29 11.00 20.64
CA PHE A 427 -16.24 10.98 19.17
C PHE A 427 -16.55 9.62 18.53
N SER A 428 -16.97 8.63 19.35
CA SER A 428 -17.34 7.27 18.89
C SER A 428 -18.76 7.19 18.32
#